data_aee6a2e204aa73263ffd2f3f4edda5c7
#
_entry.id   aee6a2e204aa73263ffd2f3f4edda5c7
#
_cell.length_a   1.000
_cell.length_b   1.000
_cell.length_c   1.000
_cell.angle_alpha   90.00
_cell.angle_beta   90.00
_cell.angle_gamma   90.00
#
_symmetry.space_group_name_H-M   'P 1'
#
loop_
_entity.id
_entity.type
_entity.pdbx_description
1 polymer ?
#
loop_
_entity_poly.entity_id
_entity_poly.type
_entity_poly.pdbx_seq_one_letter_code
_entity_poly.pdbx_strand_id
1 'polypeptide(L)'
;MAMKSAKWVSFRNRAATAILMMAFLGFLSYYFKEDGLMVFTLLLQAMMYGEMTTVIGGEFTNPLQKWWWFLSAVVAWNGPKLMPWKATFFQAISYGMTIVSAIGATLQLNWTKSKAPAFREYIRQAAVVVLSCILVVFPTSYWIATLEQFDMMWIFVPALYMIINDTMAYVGGQLIGKHPLLPSISPKKTWEGFVVAAASTVGVAWWLGTTNKLDGVELFQKLYTLDKIDGLALAVFCSLVAPFGGFLASIIKRAYGQKDFGALLPGHGGLVDRLDCQMLLAPA
;
A
#
# COMPACT_ATOMS: atom_id res chain seq x y z
N MET A 1 -9.68 5.30 36.89
CA MET A 1 -9.57 6.59 36.18
C MET A 1 -8.41 6.59 35.14
N ALA A 2 -7.21 6.18 35.50
CA ALA A 2 -6.03 6.19 34.62
C ALA A 2 -6.21 5.42 33.26
N MET A 3 -6.89 4.27 33.27
CA MET A 3 -7.11 3.46 32.05
C MET A 3 -8.10 4.09 31.07
N LYS A 4 -9.07 4.88 31.52
CA LYS A 4 -9.96 5.67 30.64
C LYS A 4 -9.23 6.86 30.03
N SER A 5 -8.31 7.51 30.80
CA SER A 5 -7.51 8.62 30.25
C SER A 5 -6.53 8.17 29.18
N ALA A 6 -5.88 7.01 29.34
CA ALA A 6 -4.97 6.45 28.33
C ALA A 6 -5.70 6.08 27.00
N LYS A 7 -6.92 5.55 27.08
CA LYS A 7 -7.74 5.27 25.89
C LYS A 7 -8.15 6.56 25.17
N TRP A 8 -8.49 7.61 25.92
CA TRP A 8 -8.84 8.93 25.37
C TRP A 8 -7.65 9.62 24.68
N VAL A 9 -6.48 9.56 25.29
CA VAL A 9 -5.23 10.10 24.70
C VAL A 9 -4.89 9.35 23.41
N SER A 10 -4.99 8.02 23.42
CA SER A 10 -4.78 7.21 22.20
C SER A 10 -5.78 7.54 21.11
N PHE A 11 -7.07 7.69 21.42
CA PHE A 11 -8.10 8.07 20.45
C PHE A 11 -7.84 9.48 19.87
N ARG A 12 -7.54 10.45 20.72
CA ARG A 12 -7.24 11.82 20.28
C ARG A 12 -6.02 11.87 19.35
N ASN A 13 -4.96 11.15 19.68
CA ASN A 13 -3.76 11.11 18.83
C ASN A 13 -4.07 10.47 17.48
N ARG A 14 -4.87 9.40 17.43
CA ARG A 14 -5.30 8.79 16.18
C ARG A 14 -6.14 9.74 15.33
N ALA A 15 -7.14 10.38 15.92
CA ALA A 15 -7.97 11.35 15.22
C ALA A 15 -7.14 12.52 14.67
N ALA A 16 -6.23 13.07 15.47
CA ALA A 16 -5.34 14.15 15.05
C ALA A 16 -4.44 13.73 13.88
N THR A 17 -3.84 12.54 13.94
CA THR A 17 -2.99 12.02 12.85
C THR A 17 -3.81 11.81 11.56
N ALA A 18 -5.02 11.26 11.66
CA ALA A 18 -5.90 11.06 10.50
C ALA A 18 -6.30 12.39 9.86
N ILE A 19 -6.68 13.40 10.67
CA ILE A 19 -7.02 14.74 10.17
C ILE A 19 -5.82 15.40 9.49
N LEU A 20 -4.63 15.31 10.10
CA LEU A 20 -3.39 15.83 9.53
C LEU A 20 -3.05 15.18 8.19
N MET A 21 -3.19 13.86 8.08
CA MET A 21 -2.95 13.13 6.83
C MET A 21 -3.95 13.54 5.75
N MET A 22 -5.24 13.65 6.07
CA MET A 22 -6.26 14.11 5.12
C MET A 22 -6.02 15.57 4.69
N ALA A 23 -5.69 16.45 5.63
CA ALA A 23 -5.36 17.85 5.31
C ALA A 23 -4.12 17.96 4.42
N PHE A 24 -3.09 17.15 4.69
CA PHE A 24 -1.87 17.10 3.89
C PHE A 24 -2.15 16.59 2.47
N LEU A 25 -2.92 15.51 2.32
CA LEU A 25 -3.32 15.01 1.00
C LEU A 25 -4.17 16.02 0.24
N GLY A 26 -5.12 16.67 0.92
CA GLY A 26 -5.92 17.75 0.33
C GLY A 26 -5.07 18.93 -0.12
N PHE A 27 -4.07 19.33 0.69
CA PHE A 27 -3.12 20.37 0.34
C PHE A 27 -2.29 19.99 -0.91
N LEU A 28 -1.74 18.78 -0.95
CA LEU A 28 -0.99 18.29 -2.10
C LEU A 28 -1.84 18.28 -3.36
N SER A 29 -3.07 17.74 -3.28
CA SER A 29 -3.98 17.66 -4.41
C SER A 29 -4.42 19.03 -4.93
N TYR A 30 -4.59 20.00 -4.04
CA TYR A 30 -5.03 21.35 -4.40
C TYR A 30 -3.93 22.18 -5.05
N TYR A 31 -2.72 22.19 -4.43
CA TYR A 31 -1.62 23.05 -4.88
C TYR A 31 -0.71 22.41 -5.94
N PHE A 32 -0.46 21.11 -5.85
CA PHE A 32 0.50 20.41 -6.70
C PHE A 32 -0.16 19.40 -7.65
N LYS A 33 -1.46 19.21 -7.53
CA LYS A 33 -2.26 18.32 -8.39
C LYS A 33 -1.62 16.92 -8.52
N GLU A 34 -1.63 16.39 -9.74
CA GLU A 34 -1.10 15.06 -10.06
C GLU A 34 0.41 14.94 -9.79
N ASP A 35 1.19 15.96 -10.13
CA ASP A 35 2.66 15.95 -9.92
C ASP A 35 3.04 15.80 -8.45
N GLY A 36 2.35 16.53 -7.57
CA GLY A 36 2.57 16.41 -6.13
C GLY A 36 2.21 15.03 -5.59
N LEU A 37 1.13 14.43 -6.08
CA LEU A 37 0.72 13.08 -5.71
C LEU A 37 1.69 12.02 -6.25
N MET A 38 2.25 12.21 -7.45
CA MET A 38 3.29 11.32 -7.99
C MET A 38 4.54 11.32 -7.13
N VAL A 39 5.05 12.50 -6.78
CA VAL A 39 6.21 12.65 -5.88
C VAL A 39 5.92 12.03 -4.52
N PHE A 40 4.73 12.29 -3.97
CA PHE A 40 4.30 11.69 -2.71
C PHE A 40 4.25 10.17 -2.80
N THR A 41 3.74 9.60 -3.88
CA THR A 41 3.70 8.14 -4.11
C THR A 41 5.12 7.55 -4.15
N LEU A 42 6.08 8.21 -4.78
CA LEU A 42 7.48 7.77 -4.77
C LEU A 42 8.09 7.78 -3.35
N LEU A 43 7.78 8.79 -2.55
CA LEU A 43 8.17 8.82 -1.14
C LEU A 43 7.51 7.69 -0.34
N LEU A 44 6.22 7.45 -0.54
CA LEU A 44 5.51 6.33 0.08
C LEU A 44 6.16 4.99 -0.29
N GLN A 45 6.52 4.77 -1.56
CA GLN A 45 7.22 3.56 -2.01
C GLN A 45 8.52 3.35 -1.21
N ALA A 46 9.34 4.40 -1.06
CA ALA A 46 10.61 4.31 -0.34
C ALA A 46 10.40 3.98 1.15
N MET A 47 9.45 4.64 1.78
CA MET A 47 9.15 4.44 3.21
C MET A 47 8.57 3.04 3.47
N MET A 48 7.59 2.59 2.68
CA MET A 48 6.98 1.27 2.79
C MET A 48 7.98 0.16 2.49
N TYR A 49 8.83 0.33 1.49
CA TYR A 49 9.92 -0.60 1.19
C TYR A 49 10.91 -0.69 2.36
N GLY A 50 11.26 0.44 2.97
CA GLY A 50 12.10 0.51 4.16
C GLY A 50 11.51 -0.26 5.34
N GLU A 51 10.21 -0.05 5.66
CA GLU A 51 9.51 -0.80 6.71
C GLU A 51 9.46 -2.30 6.40
N MET A 52 9.03 -2.68 5.19
CA MET A 52 8.90 -4.08 4.78
C MET A 52 10.23 -4.83 4.88
N THR A 53 11.30 -4.28 4.31
CA THR A 53 12.62 -4.90 4.34
C THR A 53 13.22 -4.97 5.75
N THR A 54 12.88 -4.05 6.64
CA THR A 54 13.33 -4.08 8.03
C THR A 54 12.65 -5.20 8.80
N VAL A 55 11.35 -5.41 8.62
CA VAL A 55 10.61 -6.48 9.30
C VAL A 55 11.02 -7.85 8.80
N ILE A 56 11.09 -8.05 7.48
CA ILE A 56 11.36 -9.36 6.89
C ILE A 56 12.87 -9.67 6.88
N GLY A 57 13.69 -8.68 6.59
CA GLY A 57 15.14 -8.84 6.35
C GLY A 57 15.99 -8.70 7.60
N GLY A 58 15.50 -8.01 8.63
CA GLY A 58 16.33 -7.62 9.77
C GLY A 58 17.48 -6.70 9.35
N GLU A 59 18.64 -6.89 9.93
CA GLU A 59 19.86 -6.15 9.55
C GLU A 59 20.43 -6.67 8.23
N PHE A 60 20.61 -5.78 7.26
CA PHE A 60 21.25 -6.10 5.99
C PHE A 60 22.78 -5.99 6.12
N THR A 61 23.47 -6.98 5.58
CA THR A 61 24.95 -6.98 5.51
C THR A 61 25.49 -5.77 4.75
N ASN A 62 24.74 -5.32 3.73
CA ASN A 62 25.07 -4.13 2.95
C ASN A 62 23.79 -3.29 2.72
N PRO A 63 23.58 -2.23 3.54
CA PRO A 63 22.41 -1.36 3.39
C PRO A 63 22.35 -0.62 2.04
N LEU A 64 23.51 -0.27 1.45
CA LEU A 64 23.57 0.38 0.15
C LEU A 64 23.03 -0.52 -0.96
N GLN A 65 23.32 -1.82 -0.90
CA GLN A 65 22.82 -2.78 -1.87
C GLN A 65 21.31 -2.89 -1.83
N LYS A 66 20.69 -2.89 -0.64
CA LYS A 66 19.23 -2.85 -0.47
C LYS A 66 18.60 -1.70 -1.23
N TRP A 67 19.12 -0.47 -1.05
CA TRP A 67 18.58 0.73 -1.70
C TRP A 67 18.91 0.80 -3.20
N TRP A 68 20.02 0.20 -3.63
CA TRP A 68 20.36 0.06 -5.04
C TRP A 68 19.32 -0.81 -5.79
N TRP A 69 18.94 -1.93 -5.20
CA TRP A 69 17.88 -2.79 -5.76
C TRP A 69 16.52 -2.09 -5.79
N PHE A 70 16.19 -1.35 -4.74
CA PHE A 70 14.99 -0.50 -4.72
C PHE A 70 15.00 0.50 -5.87
N LEU A 71 16.08 1.25 -6.04
CA LEU A 71 16.21 2.23 -7.12
C LEU A 71 16.09 1.57 -8.50
N SER A 72 16.71 0.40 -8.68
CA SER A 72 16.58 -0.39 -9.91
C SER A 72 15.12 -0.74 -10.20
N ALA A 73 14.36 -1.19 -9.20
CA ALA A 73 12.95 -1.50 -9.33
C ALA A 73 12.10 -0.25 -9.63
N VAL A 74 12.36 0.87 -8.95
CA VAL A 74 11.70 2.16 -9.22
C VAL A 74 11.93 2.59 -10.68
N VAL A 75 13.16 2.52 -11.15
CA VAL A 75 13.50 2.84 -12.55
C VAL A 75 12.79 1.90 -13.53
N ALA A 76 12.75 0.59 -13.22
CA ALA A 76 12.13 -0.41 -14.09
C ALA A 76 10.62 -0.20 -14.25
N TRP A 77 9.93 0.10 -13.15
CA TRP A 77 8.45 0.10 -13.13
C TRP A 77 7.83 1.48 -13.25
N ASN A 78 8.45 2.51 -12.66
CA ASN A 78 7.92 3.88 -12.76
C ASN A 78 8.41 4.61 -14.02
N GLY A 79 9.67 4.39 -14.43
CA GLY A 79 10.24 5.06 -15.59
C GLY A 79 9.43 4.90 -16.87
N PRO A 80 9.03 3.67 -17.28
CA PRO A 80 8.17 3.45 -18.45
C PRO A 80 6.79 4.11 -18.35
N LYS A 81 6.28 4.34 -17.16
CA LYS A 81 4.96 4.96 -16.94
C LYS A 81 5.03 6.47 -17.02
N LEU A 82 6.08 7.07 -16.47
CA LEU A 82 6.33 8.50 -16.55
C LEU A 82 6.75 8.95 -17.96
N MET A 83 7.47 8.11 -18.70
CA MET A 83 7.93 8.39 -20.06
C MET A 83 7.79 7.16 -20.95
N PRO A 84 6.58 6.86 -21.45
CA PRO A 84 6.32 5.63 -22.23
C PRO A 84 7.22 5.48 -23.48
N TRP A 85 7.55 6.61 -24.15
CA TRP A 85 8.43 6.62 -25.33
C TRP A 85 9.90 6.28 -25.01
N LYS A 86 10.28 6.24 -23.73
CA LYS A 86 11.61 5.84 -23.24
C LYS A 86 11.58 4.52 -22.47
N ALA A 87 10.50 3.76 -22.54
CA ALA A 87 10.30 2.54 -21.76
C ALA A 87 11.48 1.56 -21.86
N THR A 88 11.95 1.28 -23.09
CA THR A 88 13.10 0.39 -23.34
C THR A 88 14.38 0.91 -22.69
N PHE A 89 14.59 2.23 -22.69
CA PHE A 89 15.75 2.86 -22.06
C PHE A 89 15.74 2.65 -20.54
N PHE A 90 14.61 2.86 -19.87
CA PHE A 90 14.51 2.65 -18.43
C PHE A 90 14.67 1.18 -18.05
N GLN A 91 14.12 0.27 -18.87
CA GLN A 91 14.31 -1.17 -18.66
C GLN A 91 15.78 -1.57 -18.84
N ALA A 92 16.47 -1.04 -19.86
CA ALA A 92 17.90 -1.28 -20.07
C ALA A 92 18.76 -0.75 -18.91
N ILE A 93 18.48 0.45 -18.39
CA ILE A 93 19.16 1.00 -17.21
C ILE A 93 18.95 0.08 -16.00
N SER A 94 17.71 -0.28 -15.70
CA SER A 94 17.38 -1.16 -14.58
C SER A 94 18.09 -2.51 -14.70
N TYR A 95 18.09 -3.10 -15.89
CA TYR A 95 18.83 -4.34 -16.16
C TYR A 95 20.34 -4.16 -15.93
N GLY A 96 20.93 -3.07 -16.42
CA GLY A 96 22.32 -2.72 -16.16
C GLY A 96 22.62 -2.57 -14.66
N MET A 97 21.77 -1.88 -13.90
CA MET A 97 21.89 -1.75 -12.45
C MET A 97 21.84 -3.12 -11.75
N THR A 98 20.99 -4.02 -12.22
CA THR A 98 20.88 -5.38 -11.69
C THR A 98 22.16 -6.18 -11.94
N ILE A 99 22.71 -6.09 -13.17
CA ILE A 99 24.00 -6.74 -13.50
C ILE A 99 25.12 -6.20 -12.64
N VAL A 100 25.25 -4.88 -12.50
CA VAL A 100 26.28 -4.23 -11.67
C VAL A 100 26.17 -4.70 -10.23
N SER A 101 24.97 -4.80 -9.69
CA SER A 101 24.72 -5.33 -8.34
C SER A 101 25.16 -6.78 -8.20
N ALA A 102 24.83 -7.64 -9.17
CA ALA A 102 25.22 -9.06 -9.16
C ALA A 102 26.74 -9.23 -9.23
N ILE A 103 27.41 -8.50 -10.10
CA ILE A 103 28.87 -8.49 -10.20
C ILE A 103 29.50 -8.00 -8.89
N GLY A 104 29.04 -6.86 -8.38
CA GLY A 104 29.54 -6.28 -7.13
C GLY A 104 29.40 -7.23 -5.95
N ALA A 105 28.26 -7.90 -5.81
CA ALA A 105 28.04 -8.90 -4.77
C ALA A 105 28.97 -10.12 -4.91
N THR A 106 29.13 -10.62 -6.14
CA THR A 106 30.01 -11.74 -6.41
C THR A 106 31.47 -11.41 -6.05
N LEU A 107 31.94 -10.22 -6.45
CA LEU A 107 33.29 -9.74 -6.11
C LEU A 107 33.46 -9.55 -4.60
N GLN A 108 32.46 -8.95 -3.93
CA GLN A 108 32.47 -8.75 -2.47
C GLN A 108 32.55 -10.07 -1.73
N LEU A 109 31.73 -11.06 -2.07
CA LEU A 109 31.70 -12.38 -1.43
C LEU A 109 33.02 -13.14 -1.65
N ASN A 110 33.62 -13.01 -2.83
CA ASN A 110 34.91 -13.60 -3.12
C ASN A 110 36.03 -12.89 -2.36
N TRP A 111 36.03 -11.55 -2.35
CA TRP A 111 37.08 -10.75 -1.66
C TRP A 111 37.12 -11.00 -0.16
N THR A 112 35.92 -11.10 0.46
CA THR A 112 35.80 -11.41 1.89
C THR A 112 36.05 -12.88 2.22
N LYS A 113 36.37 -13.71 1.23
CA LYS A 113 36.53 -15.17 1.38
C LYS A 113 35.36 -15.81 2.11
N SER A 114 34.15 -15.36 1.73
CA SER A 114 32.92 -15.79 2.35
C SER A 114 32.68 -17.29 2.20
N LYS A 115 32.01 -17.88 3.21
CA LYS A 115 31.63 -19.30 3.25
C LYS A 115 30.15 -19.49 2.99
N ALA A 116 29.72 -20.73 2.85
CA ALA A 116 28.31 -21.09 2.57
C ALA A 116 27.25 -20.41 3.44
N PRO A 117 27.44 -20.11 4.73
CA PRO A 117 26.47 -19.32 5.50
C PRO A 117 26.25 -17.90 4.96
N ALA A 118 27.33 -17.22 4.54
CA ALA A 118 27.22 -15.87 3.96
C ALA A 118 26.53 -15.89 2.60
N PHE A 119 26.74 -16.93 1.79
CA PHE A 119 26.05 -17.08 0.52
C PHE A 119 24.53 -17.28 0.73
N ARG A 120 24.15 -18.11 1.69
CA ARG A 120 22.73 -18.29 2.06
C ARG A 120 22.08 -17.00 2.55
N GLU A 121 22.80 -16.25 3.37
CA GLU A 121 22.34 -14.97 3.87
C GLU A 121 22.16 -13.94 2.75
N TYR A 122 23.09 -13.88 1.81
CA TYR A 122 22.95 -13.01 0.62
C TYR A 122 21.71 -13.37 -0.20
N ILE A 123 21.47 -14.65 -0.49
CA ILE A 123 20.30 -15.10 -1.24
C ILE A 123 19.01 -14.78 -0.47
N ARG A 124 19.01 -14.97 0.86
CA ARG A 124 17.89 -14.61 1.71
C ARG A 124 17.58 -13.12 1.60
N GLN A 125 18.58 -12.26 1.72
CA GLN A 125 18.42 -10.82 1.63
C GLN A 125 17.93 -10.38 0.23
N ALA A 126 18.46 -10.97 -0.82
CA ALA A 126 18.00 -10.73 -2.19
C ALA A 126 16.52 -11.12 -2.37
N ALA A 127 16.10 -12.28 -1.85
CA ALA A 127 14.70 -12.71 -1.89
C ALA A 127 13.77 -11.75 -1.14
N VAL A 128 14.19 -11.26 0.02
CA VAL A 128 13.43 -10.25 0.80
C VAL A 128 13.26 -8.97 -0.01
N VAL A 129 14.31 -8.49 -0.65
CA VAL A 129 14.27 -7.29 -1.50
C VAL A 129 13.31 -7.47 -2.66
N VAL A 130 13.44 -8.58 -3.40
CA VAL A 130 12.56 -8.89 -4.54
C VAL A 130 11.10 -8.97 -4.09
N LEU A 131 10.82 -9.67 -3.00
CA LEU A 131 9.46 -9.75 -2.44
C LEU A 131 8.93 -8.36 -2.06
N SER A 132 9.73 -7.55 -1.40
CA SER A 132 9.35 -6.19 -1.02
C SER A 132 9.10 -5.29 -2.23
N CYS A 133 9.90 -5.43 -3.29
CA CYS A 133 9.67 -4.71 -4.55
C CYS A 133 8.37 -5.14 -5.23
N ILE A 134 8.07 -6.44 -5.26
CA ILE A 134 6.82 -6.98 -5.84
C ILE A 134 5.60 -6.51 -5.03
N LEU A 135 5.68 -6.47 -3.71
CA LEU A 135 4.56 -6.11 -2.86
C LEU A 135 4.36 -4.60 -2.69
N VAL A 136 5.42 -3.80 -2.85
CA VAL A 136 5.36 -2.35 -2.64
C VAL A 136 5.54 -1.59 -3.94
N VAL A 137 6.69 -1.73 -4.61
CA VAL A 137 7.04 -0.87 -5.75
C VAL A 137 6.18 -1.17 -6.96
N PHE A 138 5.98 -2.44 -7.28
CA PHE A 138 5.18 -2.86 -8.42
C PHE A 138 3.72 -2.35 -8.32
N PRO A 139 2.95 -2.60 -7.26
CA PRO A 139 1.58 -2.11 -7.17
C PRO A 139 1.49 -0.58 -7.17
N THR A 140 2.27 0.10 -6.34
CA THR A 140 2.23 1.56 -6.24
C THR A 140 2.72 2.28 -7.50
N SER A 141 3.49 1.59 -8.37
CA SER A 141 3.84 2.13 -9.68
C SER A 141 2.62 2.31 -10.61
N TYR A 142 1.57 1.55 -10.38
CA TYR A 142 0.31 1.75 -11.11
C TYR A 142 -0.45 2.99 -10.62
N TRP A 143 -0.34 3.37 -9.35
CA TRP A 143 -0.90 4.65 -8.91
C TRP A 143 -0.28 5.83 -9.67
N ILE A 144 1.03 5.75 -9.95
CA ILE A 144 1.70 6.75 -10.79
C ILE A 144 1.16 6.71 -12.22
N ALA A 145 0.97 5.49 -12.79
CA ALA A 145 0.37 5.36 -14.11
C ALA A 145 -1.07 5.91 -14.16
N THR A 146 -1.83 5.68 -13.11
CA THR A 146 -3.21 6.19 -13.00
C THR A 146 -3.24 7.72 -12.94
N LEU A 147 -2.32 8.34 -12.18
CA LEU A 147 -2.19 9.81 -12.13
C LEU A 147 -1.75 10.40 -13.47
N GLU A 148 -0.92 9.69 -14.25
CA GLU A 148 -0.44 10.13 -15.55
C GLU A 148 -1.50 10.00 -16.65
N GLN A 149 -2.30 8.92 -16.62
CA GLN A 149 -3.21 8.57 -17.71
C GLN A 149 -4.67 8.97 -17.46
N PHE A 150 -5.05 9.09 -16.21
CA PHE A 150 -6.42 9.36 -15.79
C PHE A 150 -6.47 10.58 -14.88
N ASP A 151 -7.45 10.65 -14.01
CA ASP A 151 -7.60 11.71 -13.00
C ASP A 151 -7.25 11.17 -11.60
N MET A 152 -6.88 12.05 -10.67
CA MET A 152 -6.64 11.74 -9.26
C MET A 152 -7.84 11.02 -8.60
N MET A 153 -9.05 11.18 -9.15
CA MET A 153 -10.25 10.49 -8.64
C MET A 153 -10.17 8.98 -8.74
N TRP A 154 -9.44 8.44 -9.73
CA TRP A 154 -9.18 7.02 -9.85
C TRP A 154 -8.28 6.45 -8.73
N ILE A 155 -7.69 7.30 -7.91
CA ILE A 155 -7.00 6.91 -6.67
C ILE A 155 -7.89 7.15 -5.45
N PHE A 156 -8.58 8.30 -5.40
CA PHE A 156 -9.38 8.66 -4.23
C PHE A 156 -10.65 7.82 -4.09
N VAL A 157 -11.30 7.45 -5.18
CA VAL A 157 -12.52 6.64 -5.13
C VAL A 157 -12.25 5.22 -4.59
N PRO A 158 -11.25 4.47 -5.10
CA PRO A 158 -10.89 3.19 -4.50
C PRO A 158 -10.45 3.31 -3.04
N ALA A 159 -9.69 4.36 -2.70
CA ALA A 159 -9.30 4.61 -1.31
C ALA A 159 -10.51 4.85 -0.40
N LEU A 160 -11.50 5.60 -0.87
CA LEU A 160 -12.78 5.81 -0.16
C LEU A 160 -13.52 4.47 0.03
N TYR A 161 -13.64 3.66 -1.03
CA TYR A 161 -14.28 2.35 -0.94
C TYR A 161 -13.57 1.45 0.07
N MET A 162 -12.24 1.50 0.16
CA MET A 162 -11.49 0.75 1.16
C MET A 162 -11.77 1.22 2.58
N ILE A 163 -11.82 2.54 2.81
CA ILE A 163 -12.15 3.10 4.13
C ILE A 163 -13.54 2.65 4.57
N ILE A 164 -14.52 2.68 3.65
CA ILE A 164 -15.87 2.22 3.92
C ILE A 164 -15.87 0.72 4.22
N ASN A 165 -15.19 -0.07 3.38
CA ASN A 165 -15.12 -1.52 3.54
C ASN A 165 -14.52 -1.92 4.90
N ASP A 166 -13.38 -1.37 5.27
CA ASP A 166 -12.73 -1.69 6.55
C ASP A 166 -13.56 -1.22 7.75
N THR A 167 -14.17 -0.04 7.66
CA THR A 167 -15.04 0.49 8.72
C THR A 167 -16.27 -0.40 8.90
N MET A 168 -16.92 -0.76 7.82
CA MET A 168 -18.14 -1.58 7.86
C MET A 168 -17.84 -3.04 8.20
N ALA A 169 -16.66 -3.56 7.82
CA ALA A 169 -16.18 -4.88 8.28
C ALA A 169 -16.01 -4.91 9.81
N TYR A 170 -15.45 -3.84 10.37
CA TYR A 170 -15.29 -3.71 11.83
C TYR A 170 -16.65 -3.59 12.54
N VAL A 171 -17.53 -2.72 12.06
CA VAL A 171 -18.87 -2.51 12.66
C VAL A 171 -19.70 -3.79 12.55
N GLY A 172 -19.81 -4.38 11.37
CA GLY A 172 -20.55 -5.62 11.15
C GLY A 172 -19.99 -6.79 11.96
N GLY A 173 -18.66 -6.91 12.01
CA GLY A 173 -18.00 -7.92 12.84
C GLY A 173 -18.26 -7.77 14.34
N GLN A 174 -18.35 -6.53 14.83
CA GLN A 174 -18.70 -6.26 16.24
C GLN A 174 -20.17 -6.52 16.57
N LEU A 175 -21.08 -6.18 15.68
CA LEU A 175 -22.54 -6.26 15.93
C LEU A 175 -23.09 -7.68 15.76
N ILE A 176 -22.68 -8.38 14.72
CA ILE A 176 -23.26 -9.66 14.32
C ILE A 176 -22.22 -10.77 14.07
N GLY A 177 -20.92 -10.49 14.21
CA GLY A 177 -19.85 -11.43 13.90
C GLY A 177 -19.84 -12.64 14.85
N LYS A 178 -19.94 -13.83 14.28
CA LYS A 178 -19.92 -15.12 15.00
C LYS A 178 -18.87 -16.07 14.46
N HIS A 179 -18.64 -16.05 13.14
CA HIS A 179 -17.77 -17.01 12.46
C HIS A 179 -16.46 -16.33 12.04
N PRO A 180 -15.30 -16.69 12.63
CA PRO A 180 -14.01 -16.14 12.21
C PRO A 180 -13.72 -16.46 10.75
N LEU A 181 -13.24 -15.45 9.99
CA LEU A 181 -12.92 -15.59 8.57
C LEU A 181 -11.62 -16.37 8.37
N LEU A 182 -10.54 -15.97 9.05
CA LEU A 182 -9.22 -16.60 9.00
C LEU A 182 -8.63 -16.67 10.41
N PRO A 183 -9.01 -17.69 11.22
CA PRO A 183 -8.65 -17.76 12.65
C PRO A 183 -7.16 -17.72 12.92
N SER A 184 -6.35 -18.38 12.07
CA SER A 184 -4.91 -18.49 12.25
C SER A 184 -4.14 -17.19 11.94
N ILE A 185 -4.70 -16.31 11.10
CA ILE A 185 -4.04 -15.10 10.60
C ILE A 185 -4.59 -13.86 11.30
N SER A 186 -5.91 -13.75 11.33
CA SER A 186 -6.64 -12.61 11.88
C SER A 186 -7.92 -13.07 12.60
N PRO A 187 -7.82 -13.50 13.87
CA PRO A 187 -8.94 -14.10 14.61
C PRO A 187 -10.11 -13.14 14.87
N LYS A 188 -9.91 -11.85 14.69
CA LYS A 188 -10.93 -10.81 14.91
C LYS A 188 -11.78 -10.50 13.69
N LYS A 189 -11.38 -10.92 12.49
CA LYS A 189 -12.17 -10.73 11.27
C LYS A 189 -13.18 -11.85 11.11
N THR A 190 -14.43 -11.52 10.80
CA THR A 190 -15.57 -12.44 10.71
C THR A 190 -16.20 -12.43 9.33
N TRP A 191 -16.85 -13.55 8.94
CA TRP A 191 -17.58 -13.68 7.69
C TRP A 191 -18.72 -12.67 7.60
N GLU A 192 -19.47 -12.48 8.68
CA GLU A 192 -20.57 -11.53 8.75
C GLU A 192 -20.07 -10.09 8.52
N GLY A 193 -18.95 -9.73 9.17
CA GLY A 193 -18.31 -8.44 8.95
C GLY A 193 -17.89 -8.24 7.50
N PHE A 194 -17.34 -9.29 6.86
CA PHE A 194 -16.94 -9.25 5.46
C PHE A 194 -18.13 -9.03 4.51
N VAL A 195 -19.25 -9.73 4.73
CA VAL A 195 -20.48 -9.57 3.93
C VAL A 195 -21.08 -8.17 4.12
N VAL A 196 -21.17 -7.68 5.37
CA VAL A 196 -21.66 -6.31 5.65
C VAL A 196 -20.78 -5.27 4.96
N ALA A 197 -19.47 -5.43 4.99
CA ALA A 197 -18.53 -4.54 4.33
C ALA A 197 -18.76 -4.51 2.81
N ALA A 198 -18.83 -5.68 2.17
CA ALA A 198 -19.07 -5.78 0.74
C ALA A 198 -20.40 -5.15 0.34
N ALA A 199 -21.49 -5.47 1.04
CA ALA A 199 -22.80 -4.90 0.78
C ALA A 199 -22.84 -3.37 0.93
N SER A 200 -22.17 -2.86 1.97
CA SER A 200 -22.10 -1.41 2.22
C SER A 200 -21.28 -0.68 1.17
N THR A 201 -20.13 -1.23 0.77
CA THR A 201 -19.26 -0.61 -0.24
C THR A 201 -19.93 -0.58 -1.61
N VAL A 202 -20.54 -1.71 -2.03
CA VAL A 202 -21.29 -1.79 -3.28
C VAL A 202 -22.53 -0.88 -3.23
N GLY A 203 -23.22 -0.81 -2.07
CA GLY A 203 -24.36 0.08 -1.87
C GLY A 203 -23.99 1.57 -2.01
N VAL A 204 -22.84 1.97 -1.46
CA VAL A 204 -22.33 3.35 -1.63
C VAL A 204 -21.96 3.62 -3.09
N ALA A 205 -21.29 2.69 -3.77
CA ALA A 205 -20.96 2.84 -5.18
C ALA A 205 -22.21 2.95 -6.06
N TRP A 206 -23.23 2.14 -5.78
CA TRP A 206 -24.52 2.24 -6.44
C TRP A 206 -25.20 3.60 -6.20
N TRP A 207 -25.22 4.05 -4.94
CA TRP A 207 -25.80 5.35 -4.58
C TRP A 207 -25.05 6.50 -5.26
N LEU A 208 -23.74 6.52 -5.23
CA LEU A 208 -22.91 7.51 -5.92
C LEU A 208 -23.20 7.51 -7.43
N GLY A 209 -23.31 6.36 -8.08
CA GLY A 209 -23.60 6.24 -9.51
C GLY A 209 -25.04 6.56 -9.92
N THR A 210 -25.98 6.70 -8.97
CA THR A 210 -27.41 7.00 -9.26
C THR A 210 -27.82 8.43 -8.90
N THR A 211 -27.08 9.10 -8.02
CA THR A 211 -27.39 10.45 -7.56
C THR A 211 -26.80 11.52 -8.49
N ASN A 212 -27.49 11.82 -9.59
CA ASN A 212 -27.15 12.95 -10.49
C ASN A 212 -27.34 14.34 -9.83
N LYS A 213 -27.38 14.47 -8.49
CA LYS A 213 -27.91 15.65 -7.82
C LYS A 213 -27.04 16.24 -6.70
N LEU A 214 -25.78 15.94 -6.63
CA LEU A 214 -24.87 16.72 -5.76
C LEU A 214 -24.33 17.94 -6.56
N ASP A 215 -25.27 18.68 -7.18
CA ASP A 215 -25.00 19.95 -7.82
C ASP A 215 -24.41 20.91 -6.78
N GLY A 216 -23.14 21.30 -6.95
CA GLY A 216 -22.49 22.35 -6.18
C GLY A 216 -21.13 22.05 -5.55
N VAL A 217 -20.66 20.81 -5.57
CA VAL A 217 -19.29 20.49 -5.12
C VAL A 217 -18.53 19.90 -6.29
N GLU A 218 -17.57 20.67 -6.84
CA GLU A 218 -16.72 20.22 -7.98
C GLU A 218 -16.07 18.85 -7.76
N LEU A 219 -15.72 18.53 -6.51
CA LEU A 219 -15.17 17.25 -6.12
C LEU A 219 -16.15 16.10 -6.42
N PHE A 220 -17.44 16.30 -6.17
CA PHE A 220 -18.47 15.30 -6.44
C PHE A 220 -18.82 15.22 -7.93
N GLN A 221 -18.75 16.31 -8.68
CA GLN A 221 -18.88 16.26 -10.14
C GLN A 221 -17.80 15.41 -10.79
N LYS A 222 -16.56 15.46 -10.30
CA LYS A 222 -15.47 14.60 -10.77
C LYS A 222 -15.62 13.12 -10.36
N LEU A 223 -16.18 12.83 -9.19
CA LEU A 223 -16.59 11.47 -8.79
C LEU A 223 -17.60 10.84 -9.76
N TYR A 224 -18.34 11.67 -10.48
CA TYR A 224 -19.33 11.28 -11.51
C TYR A 224 -18.72 10.92 -12.86
N THR A 225 -17.45 11.19 -13.12
CA THR A 225 -16.80 10.82 -14.38
C THR A 225 -16.51 9.33 -14.50
N LEU A 226 -16.53 8.58 -13.38
CA LEU A 226 -16.56 7.12 -13.45
C LEU A 226 -17.94 6.67 -13.96
N ASP A 227 -17.94 5.90 -15.04
CA ASP A 227 -19.17 5.22 -15.47
C ASP A 227 -19.70 4.36 -14.31
N LYS A 228 -21.01 4.27 -14.21
CA LYS A 228 -21.68 3.52 -13.16
C LYS A 228 -21.21 2.06 -13.07
N ILE A 229 -20.93 1.47 -14.22
CA ILE A 229 -20.43 0.09 -14.31
C ILE A 229 -19.02 -0.01 -13.74
N ASP A 230 -18.14 0.92 -14.09
CA ASP A 230 -16.75 0.96 -13.61
C ASP A 230 -16.70 1.21 -12.10
N GLY A 231 -17.52 2.14 -11.61
CA GLY A 231 -17.64 2.39 -10.17
C GLY A 231 -18.11 1.17 -9.37
N LEU A 232 -19.06 0.40 -9.91
CA LEU A 232 -19.54 -0.84 -9.30
C LEU A 232 -18.50 -1.95 -9.38
N ALA A 233 -17.85 -2.13 -10.53
CA ALA A 233 -16.79 -3.12 -10.71
C ALA A 233 -15.65 -2.86 -9.73
N LEU A 234 -15.25 -1.59 -9.60
CA LEU A 234 -14.23 -1.16 -8.65
C LEU A 234 -14.63 -1.43 -7.19
N ALA A 235 -15.90 -1.15 -6.83
CA ALA A 235 -16.40 -1.43 -5.47
C ALA A 235 -16.42 -2.93 -5.14
N VAL A 236 -16.81 -3.77 -6.11
CA VAL A 236 -16.75 -5.24 -5.97
C VAL A 236 -15.31 -5.69 -5.80
N PHE A 237 -14.38 -5.19 -6.62
CA PHE A 237 -12.97 -5.49 -6.51
C PHE A 237 -12.40 -5.07 -5.15
N CYS A 238 -12.65 -3.83 -4.71
CA CYS A 238 -12.24 -3.32 -3.40
C CYS A 238 -12.77 -4.18 -2.24
N SER A 239 -14.00 -4.67 -2.37
CA SER A 239 -14.65 -5.46 -1.31
C SER A 239 -14.12 -6.89 -1.22
N LEU A 240 -13.82 -7.51 -2.36
CA LEU A 240 -13.48 -8.93 -2.43
C LEU A 240 -11.97 -9.18 -2.45
N VAL A 241 -11.19 -8.38 -3.16
CA VAL A 241 -9.76 -8.62 -3.41
C VAL A 241 -8.87 -7.85 -2.44
N ALA A 242 -9.14 -6.58 -2.22
CA ALA A 242 -8.27 -5.73 -1.42
C ALA A 242 -8.07 -6.18 0.03
N PRO A 243 -9.06 -6.76 0.75
CA PRO A 243 -8.86 -7.29 2.10
C PRO A 243 -7.77 -8.37 2.20
N PHE A 244 -7.46 -9.06 1.08
CA PHE A 244 -6.39 -10.05 1.04
C PHE A 244 -5.00 -9.42 1.16
N GLY A 245 -4.82 -8.14 0.78
CA GLY A 245 -3.60 -7.37 1.07
C GLY A 245 -3.33 -7.28 2.56
N GLY A 246 -4.33 -6.93 3.36
CA GLY A 246 -4.25 -6.90 4.81
C GLY A 246 -4.03 -8.29 5.44
N PHE A 247 -4.54 -9.37 4.82
CA PHE A 247 -4.24 -10.73 5.27
C PHE A 247 -2.80 -11.10 4.96
N LEU A 248 -2.29 -10.81 3.78
CA LEU A 248 -0.91 -11.06 3.40
C LEU A 248 0.07 -10.30 4.31
N ALA A 249 -0.20 -9.03 4.55
CA ALA A 249 0.56 -8.22 5.51
C ALA A 249 0.54 -8.84 6.92
N SER A 250 -0.62 -9.35 7.34
CA SER A 250 -0.75 -10.03 8.63
C SER A 250 0.05 -11.33 8.68
N ILE A 251 0.06 -12.13 7.61
CA ILE A 251 0.88 -13.35 7.51
C ILE A 251 2.37 -13.00 7.69
N ILE A 252 2.86 -11.99 6.97
CA ILE A 252 4.24 -11.54 7.08
C ILE A 252 4.57 -11.14 8.51
N LYS A 253 3.75 -10.30 9.14
CA LYS A 253 3.97 -9.89 10.54
C LYS A 253 4.04 -11.06 11.49
N ARG A 254 3.14 -12.03 11.38
CA ARG A 254 3.15 -13.22 12.26
C ARG A 254 4.35 -14.11 12.01
N ALA A 255 4.76 -14.28 10.76
CA ALA A 255 5.95 -15.08 10.41
C ALA A 255 7.23 -14.54 11.08
N TYR A 256 7.31 -13.23 11.30
CA TYR A 256 8.45 -12.58 11.93
C TYR A 256 8.21 -12.14 13.39
N GLY A 257 7.13 -12.62 14.02
CA GLY A 257 6.81 -12.32 15.42
C GLY A 257 6.48 -10.85 15.70
N GLN A 258 6.17 -10.08 14.65
CA GLN A 258 5.86 -8.66 14.77
C GLN A 258 4.34 -8.44 14.81
N LYS A 259 3.95 -7.32 15.41
CA LYS A 259 2.55 -6.86 15.43
C LYS A 259 2.29 -5.83 14.34
N ASP A 260 3.19 -4.90 14.16
CA ASP A 260 3.12 -3.78 13.22
C ASP A 260 4.43 -3.74 12.40
N PHE A 261 4.41 -3.21 11.18
CA PHE A 261 5.61 -3.08 10.34
C PHE A 261 6.55 -1.95 10.81
N GLY A 262 6.02 -0.98 11.54
CA GLY A 262 6.78 0.15 12.04
C GLY A 262 6.02 0.94 13.09
N ALA A 263 6.60 2.08 13.50
CA ALA A 263 6.00 3.02 14.44
C ALA A 263 5.99 4.45 13.87
N LEU A 264 6.04 4.58 12.54
CA LEU A 264 6.18 5.87 11.87
C LEU A 264 4.99 6.79 12.14
N LEU A 265 3.78 6.23 12.19
CA LEU A 265 2.56 6.98 12.42
C LEU A 265 2.15 6.86 13.91
N PRO A 266 2.24 7.96 14.71
CA PRO A 266 1.90 7.92 16.11
C PRO A 266 0.48 7.39 16.37
N GLY A 267 0.39 6.28 17.10
CA GLY A 267 -0.88 5.61 17.39
C GLY A 267 -1.47 4.76 16.27
N HIS A 268 -0.86 4.74 15.08
CA HIS A 268 -1.33 4.00 13.91
C HIS A 268 -0.40 2.86 13.46
N GLY A 269 0.83 2.77 13.98
CA GLY A 269 1.81 1.76 13.54
C GLY A 269 2.61 2.20 12.34
N GLY A 270 2.96 1.26 11.47
CA GLY A 270 3.70 1.53 10.24
C GLY A 270 2.82 2.05 9.10
N LEU A 271 3.49 2.52 8.07
CA LEU A 271 2.85 2.97 6.84
C LEU A 271 2.28 1.79 6.05
N VAL A 272 3.03 0.68 5.99
CA VAL A 272 2.57 -0.57 5.37
C VAL A 272 1.29 -1.08 6.05
N ASP A 273 1.16 -0.92 7.38
CA ASP A 273 -0.04 -1.32 8.12
C ASP A 273 -1.30 -0.52 7.75
N ARG A 274 -1.16 0.61 7.06
CA ARG A 274 -2.26 1.49 6.65
C ARG A 274 -2.59 1.37 5.17
N LEU A 275 -1.63 0.94 4.38
CA LEU A 275 -1.75 0.84 2.93
C LEU A 275 -1.74 -0.61 2.43
N ASP A 276 -1.72 -1.59 3.34
CA ASP A 276 -1.65 -3.02 3.02
C ASP A 276 -2.79 -3.49 2.10
N CYS A 277 -4.01 -3.07 2.36
CA CYS A 277 -5.16 -3.35 1.49
C CYS A 277 -5.07 -2.58 0.17
N GLN A 278 -4.57 -1.35 0.19
CA GLN A 278 -4.44 -0.49 -0.99
C GLN A 278 -3.33 -0.95 -1.94
N MET A 279 -2.33 -1.70 -1.45
CA MET A 279 -1.30 -2.29 -2.30
C MET A 279 -1.88 -3.23 -3.36
N LEU A 280 -2.95 -3.97 -3.07
CA LEU A 280 -3.62 -4.84 -4.03
C LEU A 280 -4.65 -4.10 -4.91
N LEU A 281 -4.93 -2.83 -4.61
CA LEU A 281 -5.81 -1.97 -5.42
C LEU A 281 -5.11 -1.32 -6.62
N ALA A 282 -3.85 -1.62 -6.83
CA ALA A 282 -3.15 -1.18 -8.03
C ALA A 282 -3.61 -2.01 -9.23
N PRO A 283 -3.88 -1.48 -10.28
CA PRO A 283 -5.06 -0.93 -10.95
C PRO A 283 -6.05 -1.99 -11.36
N ALA A 284 -7.27 -1.72 -11.08
CA ALA A 284 -8.35 -2.39 -11.82
C ALA A 284 -8.51 -1.71 -13.17
#